data_37d88005a55db9de11c55ec6ac6850df
#
_entry.id   37d88005a55db9de11c55ec6ac6850df
#
_cell.length_a   1.000
_cell.length_b   1.000
_cell.length_c   1.000
_cell.angle_alpha   90.00
_cell.angle_beta   90.00
_cell.angle_gamma   90.00
#
_symmetry.space_group_name_H-M   'P 1'
#
loop_
_entity.id
_entity.type
_entity.pdbx_description
1 polymer ?
#
loop_
_entity_poly.entity_id
_entity_poly.type
_entity_poly.pdbx_seq_one_letter_code
_entity_poly.pdbx_strand_id
1 'polypeptide(L)'
;MLKHIVMWKLKDEAEGADRAANALEMKRRLDACANIVPGQLVFEVVLAQEGLEATYDVVLYSEFTDRAALQAYIAHPVHKAVVPFIGAIREGRQCMDYEV
;
A
#
# COMPACT_ATOMS: atom_id res chain seq x y z
N MET A 1 11.06 -13.58 9.82
CA MET A 1 10.45 -12.29 9.47
C MET A 1 9.79 -12.38 8.10
N LEU A 2 8.62 -11.81 7.94
CA LEU A 2 7.90 -11.78 6.67
C LEU A 2 7.93 -10.38 6.07
N LYS A 3 8.27 -10.27 4.80
CA LYS A 3 8.21 -9.01 4.05
C LYS A 3 7.03 -9.02 3.10
N HIS A 4 6.27 -7.94 3.11
CA HIS A 4 5.08 -7.76 2.28
C HIS A 4 5.26 -6.49 1.45
N ILE A 5 5.38 -6.65 0.13
CA ILE A 5 5.67 -5.55 -0.80
C ILE A 5 4.57 -5.50 -1.84
N VAL A 6 4.00 -4.32 -2.02
CA VAL A 6 2.96 -4.08 -3.03
C VAL A 6 3.30 -2.81 -3.79
N MET A 7 3.09 -2.84 -5.10
CA MET A 7 3.22 -1.66 -5.95
C MET A 7 1.94 -1.47 -6.75
N TRP A 8 1.53 -0.22 -6.90
CA TRP A 8 0.32 0.13 -7.66
C TRP A 8 0.64 1.14 -8.76
N LYS A 9 0.05 0.89 -9.92
CA LYS A 9 -0.02 1.85 -11.01
C LYS A 9 -1.43 2.42 -11.01
N LEU A 10 -1.54 3.74 -11.07
CA LEU A 10 -2.82 4.42 -10.98
C LEU A 10 -3.33 4.85 -12.35
N LYS A 11 -4.65 4.96 -12.46
CA LYS A 11 -5.32 5.53 -13.62
C LYS A 11 -4.97 7.00 -13.75
N ASP A 12 -5.01 7.55 -14.97
CA ASP A 12 -4.79 8.99 -15.21
C ASP A 12 -5.82 9.83 -14.45
N GLU A 13 -7.08 9.38 -14.44
CA GLU A 13 -8.18 10.01 -13.72
C GLU A 13 -9.10 8.95 -13.16
N ALA A 14 -9.54 9.13 -11.93
CA ALA A 14 -10.50 8.27 -11.25
C ALA A 14 -11.07 9.01 -10.03
N GLU A 15 -12.29 8.69 -9.65
CA GLU A 15 -12.94 9.24 -8.46
C GLU A 15 -12.92 10.77 -8.42
N GLY A 16 -13.03 11.41 -9.59
CA GLY A 16 -13.07 12.87 -9.69
C GLY A 16 -11.73 13.57 -9.50
N ALA A 17 -10.62 12.85 -9.55
CA ALA A 17 -9.29 13.41 -9.33
C ALA A 17 -8.27 12.83 -10.32
N ASP A 18 -7.17 13.54 -10.50
CA ASP A 18 -6.08 13.08 -11.36
C ASP A 18 -5.17 12.09 -10.60
N ARG A 19 -4.21 11.51 -11.33
CA ARG A 19 -3.26 10.54 -10.78
C ARG A 19 -2.50 11.07 -9.57
N ALA A 20 -1.98 12.28 -9.66
CA ALA A 20 -1.17 12.86 -8.59
C ALA A 20 -1.99 13.06 -7.31
N ALA A 21 -3.21 13.57 -7.42
CA ALA A 21 -4.11 13.75 -6.30
C ALA A 21 -4.50 12.41 -5.68
N ASN A 22 -4.80 11.41 -6.51
CA ASN A 22 -5.15 10.08 -6.03
C ASN A 22 -3.97 9.37 -5.35
N ALA A 23 -2.74 9.58 -5.83
CA ALA A 23 -1.55 9.03 -5.18
C ALA A 23 -1.37 9.61 -3.77
N LEU A 24 -1.54 10.90 -3.60
CA LEU A 24 -1.47 11.55 -2.29
C LEU A 24 -2.57 11.05 -1.35
N GLU A 25 -3.79 10.94 -1.83
CA GLU A 25 -4.91 10.43 -1.01
C GLU A 25 -4.71 8.97 -0.64
N MET A 26 -4.21 8.14 -1.55
CA MET A 26 -3.88 6.75 -1.27
C MET A 26 -2.82 6.64 -0.18
N LYS A 27 -1.75 7.44 -0.28
CA LYS A 27 -0.72 7.46 0.75
C LYS A 27 -1.30 7.84 2.11
N ARG A 28 -2.12 8.87 2.17
CA ARG A 28 -2.76 9.32 3.41
C ARG A 28 -3.58 8.20 4.05
N ARG A 29 -4.38 7.50 3.25
CA ARG A 29 -5.22 6.40 3.74
C ARG A 29 -4.39 5.20 4.17
N LEU A 30 -3.36 4.82 3.41
CA LEU A 30 -2.49 3.70 3.77
C LEU A 30 -1.62 4.01 4.99
N ASP A 31 -1.14 5.25 5.15
CA ASP A 31 -0.38 5.63 6.34
C ASP A 31 -1.19 5.42 7.63
N ALA A 32 -2.50 5.56 7.57
CA ALA A 32 -3.38 5.27 8.71
C ALA A 32 -3.44 3.78 9.07
N CYS A 33 -2.93 2.90 8.21
CA CYS A 33 -2.86 1.46 8.47
C CYS A 33 -1.57 1.04 9.20
N ALA A 34 -0.68 1.98 9.53
CA ALA A 34 0.52 1.66 10.31
C ALA A 34 0.16 1.32 11.76
N ASN A 35 0.87 0.35 12.33
CA ASN A 35 0.73 -0.02 13.76
C ASN A 35 -0.70 -0.40 14.18
N ILE A 36 -1.46 -1.05 13.31
CA ILE A 36 -2.83 -1.47 13.63
C ILE A 36 -2.90 -2.89 14.20
N VAL A 37 -1.83 -3.69 14.09
CA VAL A 37 -1.77 -5.04 14.65
C VAL A 37 -0.42 -5.29 15.33
N PRO A 38 -0.37 -6.17 16.35
CA PRO A 38 0.90 -6.63 16.90
C PRO A 38 1.74 -7.32 15.81
N GLY A 39 3.05 -7.09 15.86
CA GLY A 39 3.97 -7.72 14.90
C GLY A 39 4.13 -6.98 13.57
N GLN A 40 3.49 -5.85 13.40
CA GLN A 40 3.69 -4.95 12.27
C GLN A 40 4.90 -4.07 12.58
N LEU A 41 6.06 -4.38 11.97
CA LEU A 41 7.36 -3.82 12.37
C LEU A 41 7.76 -2.61 11.54
N VAL A 42 7.64 -2.70 10.21
CA VAL A 42 7.99 -1.64 9.27
C VAL A 42 6.80 -1.44 8.35
N PHE A 43 6.48 -0.18 8.07
CA PHE A 43 5.36 0.14 7.20
C PHE A 43 5.63 1.46 6.50
N GLU A 44 6.13 1.38 5.25
CA GLU A 44 6.50 2.54 4.46
C GLU A 44 5.62 2.63 3.23
N VAL A 45 4.93 3.75 3.07
CA VAL A 45 4.16 4.06 1.86
C VAL A 45 4.87 5.21 1.16
N VAL A 46 5.36 4.97 -0.04
CA VAL A 46 6.18 5.94 -0.77
C VAL A 46 5.62 6.14 -2.18
N LEU A 47 5.53 7.39 -2.58
CA LEU A 47 5.17 7.76 -3.96
C LEU A 47 6.42 7.80 -4.82
N ALA A 48 6.24 7.64 -6.14
CA ALA A 48 7.34 7.82 -7.10
C ALA A 48 7.99 9.17 -6.88
N GLN A 49 9.33 9.20 -6.87
CA GLN A 49 10.11 10.38 -6.53
C GLN A 49 10.78 10.96 -7.76
N GLU A 50 10.79 12.29 -7.84
CA GLU A 50 11.47 12.99 -8.93
C GLU A 50 12.96 12.66 -8.93
N GLY A 51 13.49 12.41 -10.11
CA GLY A 51 14.91 12.10 -10.28
C GLY A 51 15.28 10.63 -10.06
N LEU A 52 14.34 9.80 -9.63
CA LEU A 52 14.55 8.37 -9.49
C LEU A 52 13.64 7.60 -10.43
N GLU A 53 14.14 6.49 -10.96
CA GLU A 53 13.37 5.66 -11.89
C GLU A 53 12.22 4.96 -11.16
N ALA A 54 11.01 5.07 -11.70
CA ALA A 54 9.85 4.34 -11.20
C ALA A 54 8.88 4.09 -12.36
N THR A 55 8.44 2.84 -12.48
CA THR A 55 7.41 2.44 -13.46
C THR A 55 6.04 2.27 -12.81
N TYR A 56 5.97 2.44 -11.48
CA TYR A 56 4.75 2.42 -10.67
C TYR A 56 4.64 3.72 -9.89
N ASP A 57 3.45 3.99 -9.38
CA ASP A 57 3.15 5.28 -8.75
C ASP A 57 3.26 5.27 -7.23
N VAL A 58 2.94 4.14 -6.61
CA VAL A 58 2.93 3.99 -5.14
C VAL A 58 3.51 2.63 -4.77
N VAL A 59 4.35 2.61 -3.75
CA VAL A 59 4.87 1.36 -3.17
C VAL A 59 4.55 1.30 -1.68
N LEU A 60 4.15 0.11 -1.23
CA LEU A 60 4.12 -0.25 0.19
C LEU A 60 5.26 -1.25 0.43
N TYR A 61 6.20 -0.88 1.29
CA TYR A 61 7.18 -1.81 1.84
C TYR A 61 6.85 -2.04 3.31
N SER A 62 6.63 -3.29 3.69
CA SER A 62 6.27 -3.61 5.06
C SER A 62 6.92 -4.90 5.54
N GLU A 63 7.12 -4.99 6.86
CA GLU A 63 7.68 -6.16 7.52
C GLU A 63 6.79 -6.54 8.70
N PHE A 64 6.57 -7.84 8.83
CA PHE A 64 5.76 -8.43 9.90
C PHE A 64 6.58 -9.53 10.60
N THR A 65 6.29 -9.79 11.86
CA THR A 65 6.99 -10.84 12.60
C THR A 65 6.78 -12.21 11.98
N ASP A 66 5.58 -12.49 11.47
CA ASP A 66 5.19 -13.79 10.90
C ASP A 66 3.95 -13.67 10.02
N ARG A 67 3.55 -14.79 9.45
CA ARG A 67 2.35 -14.86 8.60
C ARG A 67 1.07 -14.50 9.33
N ALA A 68 0.97 -14.88 10.60
CA ALA A 68 -0.23 -14.58 11.40
C ALA A 68 -0.41 -13.07 11.57
N ALA A 69 0.67 -12.32 11.78
CA ALA A 69 0.61 -10.87 11.87
C ALA A 69 0.15 -10.23 10.56
N LEU A 70 0.66 -10.70 9.42
CA LEU A 70 0.21 -10.23 8.11
C LEU A 70 -1.27 -10.53 7.90
N GLN A 71 -1.74 -11.74 8.23
CA GLN A 71 -3.16 -12.09 8.10
C GLN A 71 -4.04 -11.21 8.98
N ALA A 72 -3.62 -10.93 10.20
CA ALA A 72 -4.35 -10.04 11.11
C ALA A 72 -4.45 -8.61 10.54
N TYR A 73 -3.38 -8.12 9.90
CA TYR A 73 -3.37 -6.83 9.22
C TYR A 73 -4.36 -6.82 8.05
N ILE A 74 -4.30 -7.83 7.18
CA ILE A 74 -5.18 -7.92 6.01
C ILE A 74 -6.65 -7.97 6.44
N ALA A 75 -6.96 -8.68 7.51
CA ALA A 75 -8.32 -8.83 8.03
C ALA A 75 -8.81 -7.63 8.86
N HIS A 76 -7.91 -6.72 9.24
CA HIS A 76 -8.26 -5.61 10.13
C HIS A 76 -9.22 -4.63 9.44
N PRO A 77 -10.26 -4.14 10.14
CA PRO A 77 -11.25 -3.21 9.55
C PRO A 77 -10.64 -1.95 8.96
N VAL A 78 -9.58 -1.41 9.57
CA VAL A 78 -8.88 -0.21 9.06
C VAL A 78 -8.28 -0.49 7.68
N HIS A 79 -7.62 -1.64 7.50
CA HIS A 79 -7.11 -2.05 6.19
C HIS A 79 -8.23 -2.28 5.19
N LYS A 80 -9.27 -3.02 5.59
CA LYS A 80 -10.40 -3.33 4.70
C LYS A 80 -11.10 -2.07 4.19
N ALA A 81 -11.12 -1.00 5.00
CA ALA A 81 -11.77 0.25 4.64
C ALA A 81 -11.07 0.98 3.49
N VAL A 82 -9.77 0.77 3.26
CA VAL A 82 -9.04 1.44 2.16
C VAL A 82 -9.10 0.68 0.85
N VAL A 83 -9.43 -0.61 0.87
CA VAL A 83 -9.40 -1.47 -0.32
C VAL A 83 -10.33 -0.99 -1.44
N PRO A 84 -11.59 -0.59 -1.20
CA PRO A 84 -12.45 -0.12 -2.28
C PRO A 84 -11.92 1.11 -3.00
N PHE A 85 -11.35 2.06 -2.28
CA PHE A 85 -10.77 3.26 -2.89
C PHE A 85 -9.59 2.90 -3.80
N ILE A 86 -8.66 2.08 -3.29
CA ILE A 86 -7.51 1.63 -4.09
C ILE A 86 -7.97 0.87 -5.33
N GLY A 87 -8.97 -0.01 -5.18
CA GLY A 87 -9.54 -0.72 -6.32
C GLY A 87 -10.13 0.19 -7.39
N ALA A 88 -10.70 1.33 -6.98
CA ALA A 88 -11.29 2.28 -7.90
C ALA A 88 -10.25 3.11 -8.67
N ILE A 89 -9.10 3.41 -8.06
CA ILE A 89 -8.11 4.31 -8.65
C ILE A 89 -6.95 3.58 -9.34
N ARG A 90 -6.73 2.30 -9.04
CA ARG A 90 -5.60 1.56 -9.60
C ARG A 90 -5.87 1.05 -11.02
N GLU A 91 -4.86 1.10 -11.86
CA GLU A 91 -4.80 0.44 -13.16
C GLU A 91 -4.16 -0.93 -13.04
N GLY A 92 -3.16 -1.07 -12.15
CA GLY A 92 -2.46 -2.32 -11.93
C GLY A 92 -1.93 -2.45 -10.51
N ARG A 93 -1.69 -3.70 -10.11
CA ARG A 93 -1.16 -4.04 -8.79
C ARG A 93 -0.19 -5.20 -8.93
N GLN A 94 0.97 -5.08 -8.32
CA GLN A 94 1.94 -6.17 -8.21
C GLN A 94 2.29 -6.36 -6.75
N CYS A 95 2.41 -7.61 -6.32
CA CYS A 95 2.80 -7.89 -4.94
C CYS A 95 3.71 -9.10 -4.86
N MET A 96 4.52 -9.13 -3.81
CA MET A 96 5.32 -10.30 -3.48
C MET A 96 5.55 -10.33 -1.97
N ASP A 97 5.16 -11.42 -1.35
CA ASP A 97 5.43 -11.69 0.05
C ASP A 97 6.50 -12.76 0.14
N TYR A 98 7.44 -12.61 1.07
CA TYR A 98 8.46 -13.63 1.28
C TYR A 98 9.00 -13.58 2.71
N GLU A 99 9.51 -14.72 3.15
CA GLU A 99 10.14 -14.85 4.47
C GLU A 99 11.67 -14.87 4.35
N VAL A 100 12.31 -14.26 5.31
CA VAL A 100 13.77 -14.27 5.45
C VAL A 100 14.18 -14.66 6.86
#